data_ba40c7e19e589a1e3bf294f401c54f8d
#
_entry.id   ba40c7e19e589a1e3bf294f401c54f8d
#
_cell.length_a   1.000
_cell.length_b   1.000
_cell.length_c   1.000
_cell.angle_alpha   90.00
_cell.angle_beta   90.00
_cell.angle_gamma   90.00
#
_symmetry.space_group_name_H-M   'P 1'
#
loop_
_entity.id
_entity.type
_entity.pdbx_description
1 polymer ?
#
loop_
_entity_poly.entity_id
_entity_poly.type
_entity_poly.pdbx_seq_one_letter_code
_entity_poly.pdbx_strand_id
1 'polypeptide(L)'
;MWCRPAVLPPLAAVLALAAPSAAQEPTSALALAGQPVLALAGHAAVSGVLRQASGGRRRIVAERLRLPGPPMGVAADRFVYGWGCDPRGCREEGLFLAFDTARERIYLLVVEDGAPNLFVPPRTAPWPETLAEPLRAFHPALAAALRFAPAEP
;
A
#
# COMPACT_ATOMS: atom_id res chain seq x y z
N MET A 1 57.29 -23.47 56.91
CA MET A 1 56.03 -22.74 56.69
C MET A 1 56.30 -21.70 55.67
N TRP A 2 55.89 -21.95 54.40
CA TRP A 2 56.13 -21.04 53.28
C TRP A 2 54.78 -20.56 52.75
N CYS A 3 54.44 -19.29 52.96
CA CYS A 3 53.26 -18.66 52.39
C CYS A 3 53.54 -18.30 50.93
N ARG A 4 52.74 -18.87 50.02
CA ARG A 4 52.68 -18.42 48.62
C ARG A 4 51.65 -17.30 48.48
N PRO A 5 51.99 -16.17 47.79
CA PRO A 5 51.00 -15.19 47.47
C PRO A 5 50.15 -15.63 46.28
N ALA A 6 48.84 -15.49 46.41
CA ALA A 6 47.87 -15.73 45.34
C ALA A 6 47.90 -14.51 44.37
N VAL A 7 48.19 -14.79 43.12
CA VAL A 7 48.10 -13.81 42.01
C VAL A 7 46.68 -13.87 41.45
N LEU A 8 45.92 -12.77 41.61
CA LEU A 8 44.61 -12.61 40.92
C LEU A 8 44.84 -12.18 39.48
N PRO A 9 44.09 -12.76 38.49
CA PRO A 9 44.15 -12.30 37.12
C PRO A 9 43.31 -11.00 36.95
N PRO A 10 43.71 -10.09 36.00
CA PRO A 10 42.94 -8.89 35.73
C PRO A 10 41.67 -9.19 34.96
N LEU A 11 40.54 -8.67 35.44
CA LEU A 11 39.27 -8.66 34.71
C LEU A 11 39.44 -7.73 33.49
N ALA A 12 39.44 -8.33 32.29
CA ALA A 12 39.31 -7.59 31.03
C ALA A 12 37.85 -7.22 30.83
N ALA A 13 37.55 -5.93 30.98
CA ALA A 13 36.24 -5.37 30.65
C ALA A 13 36.08 -5.32 29.12
N VAL A 14 35.24 -6.19 28.55
CA VAL A 14 34.85 -6.12 27.16
C VAL A 14 33.76 -5.05 27.00
N LEU A 15 34.17 -3.87 26.51
CA LEU A 15 33.20 -2.86 26.04
C LEU A 15 32.56 -3.37 24.75
N ALA A 16 31.30 -3.83 24.85
CA ALA A 16 30.47 -4.06 23.67
C ALA A 16 30.05 -2.72 23.09
N LEU A 17 30.66 -2.31 21.97
CA LEU A 17 30.18 -1.21 21.15
C LEU A 17 28.85 -1.62 20.52
N ALA A 18 27.73 -1.13 21.08
CA ALA A 18 26.44 -1.20 20.44
C ALA A 18 26.49 -0.33 19.16
N ALA A 19 26.50 -0.96 17.98
CA ALA A 19 26.34 -0.26 16.72
C ALA A 19 24.97 0.40 16.71
N PRO A 20 24.84 1.70 16.32
CA PRO A 20 23.54 2.32 16.15
C PRO A 20 22.79 1.56 15.03
N SER A 21 21.63 1.00 15.36
CA SER A 21 20.67 0.53 14.36
C SER A 21 20.30 1.74 13.51
N ALA A 22 20.79 1.77 12.27
CA ALA A 22 20.30 2.72 11.28
C ALA A 22 18.79 2.47 11.12
N ALA A 23 17.98 3.38 11.62
CA ALA A 23 16.56 3.41 11.36
C ALA A 23 16.43 3.54 9.84
N GLN A 24 15.96 2.47 9.17
CA GLN A 24 15.66 2.52 7.75
C GLN A 24 14.56 3.57 7.57
N GLU A 25 14.87 4.65 6.86
CA GLU A 25 13.87 5.61 6.46
C GLU A 25 12.76 4.87 5.69
N PRO A 26 11.48 5.16 5.98
CA PRO A 26 10.39 4.50 5.28
C PRO A 26 10.53 4.76 3.77
N THR A 27 10.75 3.71 3.01
CA THR A 27 10.81 3.81 1.55
C THR A 27 9.52 4.46 1.05
N SER A 28 9.63 5.47 0.20
CA SER A 28 8.45 6.14 -0.38
C SER A 28 7.57 5.11 -1.11
N ALA A 29 6.25 5.19 -0.94
CA ALA A 29 5.31 4.33 -1.66
C ALA A 29 5.46 4.45 -3.20
N LEU A 30 5.93 5.58 -3.71
CA LEU A 30 6.24 5.78 -5.14
C LEU A 30 7.31 4.82 -5.66
N ALA A 31 8.22 4.37 -4.80
CA ALA A 31 9.26 3.39 -5.17
C ALA A 31 8.70 1.98 -5.45
N LEU A 32 7.42 1.74 -5.15
CA LEU A 32 6.74 0.49 -5.45
C LEU A 32 6.23 0.40 -6.90
N ALA A 33 6.38 1.45 -7.70
CA ALA A 33 6.06 1.42 -9.12
C ALA A 33 6.72 0.20 -9.81
N GLY A 34 5.99 -0.47 -10.69
CA GLY A 34 6.45 -1.69 -11.34
C GLY A 34 6.20 -2.98 -10.56
N GLN A 35 5.82 -2.91 -9.30
CA GLN A 35 5.47 -4.09 -8.48
C GLN A 35 3.96 -4.40 -8.56
N PRO A 36 3.51 -5.60 -8.15
CA PRO A 36 2.10 -5.92 -8.02
C PRO A 36 1.39 -5.05 -6.98
N VAL A 37 0.09 -4.78 -7.15
CA VAL A 37 -0.73 -3.96 -6.22
C VAL A 37 -0.70 -4.47 -4.77
N LEU A 38 -0.47 -5.75 -4.57
CA LEU A 38 -0.31 -6.34 -3.23
C LEU A 38 0.85 -5.71 -2.44
N ALA A 39 1.93 -5.29 -3.11
CA ALA A 39 3.06 -4.63 -2.46
C ALA A 39 2.63 -3.28 -1.84
N LEU A 40 1.76 -2.52 -2.54
CA LEU A 40 1.21 -1.27 -2.02
C LEU A 40 0.38 -1.49 -0.75
N ALA A 41 -0.44 -2.53 -0.74
CA ALA A 41 -1.25 -2.88 0.42
C ALA A 41 -0.41 -3.24 1.67
N GLY A 42 0.78 -3.79 1.47
CA GLY A 42 1.74 -4.12 2.53
C GLY A 42 2.59 -2.94 3.02
N HIS A 43 2.60 -1.82 2.29
CA HIS A 43 3.41 -0.65 2.64
C HIS A 43 2.97 -0.02 3.97
N ALA A 44 3.92 0.39 4.82
CA ALA A 44 3.64 0.89 6.17
C ALA A 44 2.64 2.06 6.20
N ALA A 45 2.78 3.03 5.28
CA ALA A 45 1.87 4.17 5.17
C ALA A 45 0.46 3.79 4.67
N VAL A 46 0.30 2.64 4.01
CA VAL A 46 -0.96 2.23 3.36
C VAL A 46 -1.74 1.21 4.19
N SER A 47 -1.05 0.25 4.79
CA SER A 47 -1.68 -0.93 5.42
C SER A 47 -2.68 -0.58 6.52
N GLY A 48 -2.38 0.44 7.33
CA GLY A 48 -3.28 0.92 8.39
C GLY A 48 -4.55 1.56 7.84
N VAL A 49 -4.38 2.51 6.91
CA VAL A 49 -5.48 3.24 6.26
C VAL A 49 -6.36 2.28 5.45
N LEU A 50 -5.74 1.35 4.71
CA LEU A 50 -6.46 0.34 3.93
C LEU A 50 -7.31 -0.58 4.82
N ARG A 51 -6.76 -1.01 5.96
CA ARG A 51 -7.49 -1.86 6.91
C ARG A 51 -8.71 -1.14 7.49
N GLN A 52 -8.56 0.13 7.82
CA GLN A 52 -9.66 0.97 8.32
C GLN A 52 -10.74 1.18 7.24
N ALA A 53 -10.32 1.55 6.04
CA ALA A 53 -11.22 1.81 4.91
C ALA A 53 -11.97 0.56 4.43
N SER A 54 -11.36 -0.62 4.54
CA SER A 54 -11.98 -1.89 4.17
C SER A 54 -13.15 -2.28 5.10
N GLY A 55 -13.17 -1.79 6.34
CA GLY A 55 -14.25 -2.06 7.29
C GLY A 55 -14.56 -3.55 7.43
N GLY A 56 -15.85 -3.92 7.32
CA GLY A 56 -16.30 -5.30 7.35
C GLY A 56 -15.92 -6.14 6.12
N ARG A 57 -15.32 -5.55 5.09
CA ARG A 57 -14.98 -6.22 3.83
C ARG A 57 -13.50 -6.61 3.71
N ARG A 58 -12.77 -6.62 4.82
CA ARG A 58 -11.31 -6.90 4.85
C ARG A 58 -10.93 -8.20 4.16
N ARG A 59 -11.75 -9.25 4.30
CA ARG A 59 -11.48 -10.55 3.67
C ARG A 59 -11.55 -10.43 2.15
N ILE A 60 -12.59 -9.81 1.61
CA ILE A 60 -12.77 -9.60 0.18
C ILE A 60 -11.63 -8.76 -0.39
N VAL A 61 -11.30 -7.64 0.27
CA VAL A 61 -10.17 -6.79 -0.14
C VAL A 61 -8.86 -7.58 -0.17
N ALA A 62 -8.57 -8.37 0.86
CA ALA A 62 -7.35 -9.19 0.92
C ALA A 62 -7.30 -10.28 -0.17
N GLU A 63 -8.43 -10.88 -0.52
CA GLU A 63 -8.55 -11.85 -1.61
C GLU A 63 -8.32 -11.18 -2.96
N ARG A 64 -8.94 -10.02 -3.22
CA ARG A 64 -8.82 -9.31 -4.49
C ARG A 64 -7.44 -8.70 -4.73
N LEU A 65 -6.73 -8.29 -3.69
CA LEU A 65 -5.35 -7.81 -3.79
C LEU A 65 -4.37 -8.87 -4.32
N ARG A 66 -4.72 -10.15 -4.21
CA ARG A 66 -3.91 -11.28 -4.71
C ARG A 66 -4.21 -11.65 -6.15
N LEU A 67 -5.24 -11.06 -6.75
CA LEU A 67 -5.57 -11.29 -8.15
C LEU A 67 -4.44 -10.74 -9.04
N PRO A 68 -4.19 -11.39 -10.20
CA PRO A 68 -3.21 -10.89 -11.15
C PRO A 68 -3.62 -9.53 -11.70
N GLY A 69 -2.63 -8.70 -12.01
CA GLY A 69 -2.84 -7.39 -12.60
C GLY A 69 -1.56 -6.86 -13.21
N PRO A 70 -1.63 -5.73 -13.91
CA PRO A 70 -0.44 -5.09 -14.44
C PRO A 70 0.46 -4.56 -13.31
N PRO A 71 1.73 -4.30 -13.61
CA PRO A 71 2.60 -3.58 -12.71
C PRO A 71 2.00 -2.22 -12.32
N MET A 72 2.19 -1.83 -11.07
CA MET A 72 1.73 -0.52 -10.58
C MET A 72 2.35 0.63 -11.35
N GLY A 73 1.54 1.66 -11.60
CA GLY A 73 1.95 2.93 -12.17
C GLY A 73 1.99 4.07 -11.16
N VAL A 74 2.56 5.18 -11.61
CA VAL A 74 2.57 6.46 -10.89
C VAL A 74 1.89 7.51 -11.77
N ALA A 75 1.07 8.35 -11.15
CA ALA A 75 0.42 9.46 -11.82
C ALA A 75 0.76 10.77 -11.08
N ALA A 76 1.14 11.81 -11.86
CA ALA A 76 1.51 13.14 -11.38
C ALA A 76 2.56 13.12 -10.25
N ASP A 77 3.50 12.17 -10.26
CA ASP A 77 4.56 12.01 -9.23
C ASP A 77 4.03 12.01 -7.79
N ARG A 78 2.76 11.68 -7.62
CA ARG A 78 2.03 11.76 -6.35
C ARG A 78 1.19 10.53 -6.04
N PHE A 79 0.51 9.99 -7.04
CA PHE A 79 -0.36 8.83 -6.86
C PHE A 79 0.34 7.56 -7.34
N VAL A 80 0.53 6.59 -6.45
CA VAL A 80 0.88 5.22 -6.85
C VAL A 80 -0.39 4.40 -6.92
N TYR A 81 -0.60 3.67 -8.01
CA TYR A 81 -1.84 2.94 -8.24
C TYR A 81 -1.61 1.60 -8.93
N GLY A 82 -2.54 0.69 -8.71
CA GLY A 82 -2.56 -0.61 -9.37
C GLY A 82 -3.90 -1.30 -9.19
N TRP A 83 -4.06 -2.43 -9.84
CA TRP A 83 -5.27 -3.25 -9.73
C TRP A 83 -4.97 -4.72 -9.92
N GLY A 84 -5.88 -5.55 -9.44
CA GLY A 84 -5.93 -6.97 -9.72
C GLY A 84 -7.31 -7.36 -10.21
N CYS A 85 -7.37 -8.31 -11.15
CA CYS A 85 -8.62 -8.76 -11.75
C CYS A 85 -8.65 -10.28 -11.87
N ASP A 86 -9.87 -10.85 -11.76
CA ASP A 86 -10.12 -12.24 -12.10
C ASP A 86 -9.78 -12.50 -13.58
N PRO A 87 -9.39 -13.73 -13.97
CA PRO A 87 -9.14 -14.07 -15.37
C PRO A 87 -10.31 -13.77 -16.33
N ARG A 88 -11.55 -13.71 -15.83
CA ARG A 88 -12.73 -13.30 -16.61
C ARG A 88 -12.79 -11.80 -16.87
N GLY A 89 -12.00 -11.02 -16.14
CA GLY A 89 -11.84 -9.60 -16.30
C GLY A 89 -12.26 -8.78 -15.08
N CYS A 90 -11.79 -7.54 -15.03
CA CYS A 90 -12.04 -6.59 -13.94
C CYS A 90 -13.52 -6.20 -13.79
N ARG A 91 -14.35 -6.47 -14.82
CA ARG A 91 -15.79 -6.19 -14.78
C ARG A 91 -16.54 -7.17 -13.90
N GLU A 92 -16.06 -8.39 -13.80
CA GLU A 92 -16.67 -9.45 -12.98
C GLU A 92 -16.15 -9.37 -11.55
N GLU A 93 -14.85 -9.41 -11.40
CA GLU A 93 -14.20 -9.35 -10.10
C GLU A 93 -12.87 -8.60 -10.20
N GLY A 94 -12.67 -7.64 -9.33
CA GLY A 94 -11.45 -6.87 -9.33
C GLY A 94 -11.35 -5.90 -8.17
N LEU A 95 -10.14 -5.37 -8.01
CA LEU A 95 -9.85 -4.32 -7.04
C LEU A 95 -8.91 -3.32 -7.68
N PHE A 96 -9.25 -2.05 -7.57
CA PHE A 96 -8.37 -0.93 -7.85
C PHE A 96 -7.95 -0.27 -6.53
N LEU A 97 -6.67 -0.02 -6.37
CA LEU A 97 -6.10 0.69 -5.22
C LEU A 97 -5.16 1.78 -5.71
N ALA A 98 -5.34 2.99 -5.21
CA ALA A 98 -4.38 4.06 -5.35
C ALA A 98 -4.09 4.72 -4.01
N PHE A 99 -2.89 5.26 -3.87
CA PHE A 99 -2.45 5.98 -2.68
C PHE A 99 -1.90 7.35 -3.06
N ASP A 100 -2.44 8.38 -2.44
CA ASP A 100 -1.97 9.76 -2.51
C ASP A 100 -0.86 9.94 -1.48
N THR A 101 0.38 10.04 -1.93
CA THR A 101 1.54 10.16 -1.04
C THR A 101 1.63 11.52 -0.35
N ALA A 102 1.01 12.56 -0.91
CA ALA A 102 1.02 13.89 -0.33
C ALA A 102 0.01 14.05 0.82
N ARG A 103 -1.10 13.29 0.78
CA ARG A 103 -2.18 13.38 1.77
C ARG A 103 -2.38 12.10 2.58
N GLU A 104 -1.58 11.08 2.34
CA GLU A 104 -1.68 9.76 2.96
C GLU A 104 -3.12 9.18 2.87
N ARG A 105 -3.76 9.38 1.70
CA ARG A 105 -5.13 8.96 1.44
C ARG A 105 -5.18 7.85 0.41
N ILE A 106 -6.03 6.86 0.64
CA ILE A 106 -6.30 5.81 -0.34
C ILE A 106 -7.56 6.09 -1.17
N TYR A 107 -7.54 5.52 -2.37
CA TYR A 107 -8.68 5.40 -3.27
C TYR A 107 -8.84 3.92 -3.57
N LEU A 108 -9.97 3.35 -3.16
CA LEU A 108 -10.23 1.93 -3.24
C LEU A 108 -11.57 1.68 -3.92
N LEU A 109 -11.56 0.79 -4.91
CA LEU A 109 -12.76 0.33 -5.59
C LEU A 109 -12.71 -1.19 -5.67
N VAL A 110 -13.78 -1.86 -5.26
CA VAL A 110 -13.91 -3.32 -5.33
C VAL A 110 -15.13 -3.67 -6.17
N VAL A 111 -14.94 -4.58 -7.12
CA VAL A 111 -15.98 -5.21 -7.92
C VAL A 111 -16.14 -6.66 -7.49
N GLU A 112 -17.36 -7.11 -7.30
CA GLU A 112 -17.73 -8.46 -6.90
C GLU A 112 -18.99 -8.86 -7.65
N ASP A 113 -18.99 -10.03 -8.28
CA ASP A 113 -20.12 -10.56 -9.08
C ASP A 113 -20.67 -9.55 -10.11
N GLY A 114 -19.78 -8.85 -10.79
CA GLY A 114 -20.14 -7.87 -11.83
C GLY A 114 -20.67 -6.53 -11.28
N ALA A 115 -20.71 -6.34 -9.96
CA ALA A 115 -21.21 -5.14 -9.32
C ALA A 115 -20.15 -4.43 -8.47
N PRO A 116 -20.12 -3.10 -8.45
CA PRO A 116 -19.28 -2.36 -7.53
C PRO A 116 -19.79 -2.53 -6.10
N ASN A 117 -18.91 -2.99 -5.23
CA ASN A 117 -19.22 -3.38 -3.86
C ASN A 117 -18.68 -2.41 -2.81
N LEU A 118 -17.56 -1.75 -3.09
CA LEU A 118 -16.93 -0.81 -2.19
C LEU A 118 -16.32 0.36 -2.97
N PHE A 119 -16.55 1.58 -2.49
CA PHE A 119 -15.89 2.81 -2.95
C PHE A 119 -15.31 3.57 -1.75
N VAL A 120 -14.04 3.90 -1.81
CA VAL A 120 -13.37 4.78 -0.85
C VAL A 120 -12.54 5.80 -1.63
N PRO A 121 -12.88 7.07 -1.58
CA PRO A 121 -14.07 7.69 -0.97
C PRO A 121 -15.38 7.24 -1.64
N PRO A 122 -16.56 7.51 -1.03
CA PRO A 122 -17.85 7.17 -1.62
C PRO A 122 -18.05 7.75 -3.01
N ARG A 123 -18.91 7.12 -3.84
CA ARG A 123 -19.22 7.57 -5.22
C ARG A 123 -19.70 9.01 -5.32
N THR A 124 -20.31 9.53 -4.25
CA THR A 124 -20.78 10.93 -4.19
C THR A 124 -19.68 11.95 -3.99
N ALA A 125 -18.53 11.52 -3.50
CA ALA A 125 -17.34 12.36 -3.36
C ALA A 125 -16.54 12.39 -4.68
N PRO A 126 -15.90 13.52 -5.03
CA PRO A 126 -15.05 13.58 -6.21
C PRO A 126 -13.77 12.77 -6.01
N TRP A 127 -13.33 12.11 -7.08
CA TRP A 127 -12.05 11.44 -7.17
C TRP A 127 -11.05 12.33 -7.89
N PRO A 128 -9.74 12.20 -7.66
CA PRO A 128 -8.75 12.99 -8.38
C PRO A 128 -8.81 12.75 -9.89
N GLU A 129 -8.85 13.81 -10.68
CA GLU A 129 -8.86 13.72 -12.15
C GLU A 129 -7.65 12.92 -12.68
N THR A 130 -6.52 13.03 -12.00
CA THR A 130 -5.29 12.27 -12.28
C THR A 130 -5.49 10.74 -12.28
N LEU A 131 -6.48 10.24 -11.54
CA LEU A 131 -6.82 8.82 -11.49
C LEU A 131 -7.86 8.41 -12.54
N ALA A 132 -8.41 9.34 -13.34
CA ALA A 132 -9.45 9.04 -14.32
C ALA A 132 -8.98 8.04 -15.39
N GLU A 133 -7.76 8.23 -15.91
CA GLU A 133 -7.20 7.33 -16.94
C GLU A 133 -6.87 5.94 -16.39
N PRO A 134 -6.17 5.80 -15.25
CA PRO A 134 -6.01 4.50 -14.60
C PRO A 134 -7.33 3.76 -14.31
N LEU A 135 -8.35 4.50 -13.86
CA LEU A 135 -9.67 3.90 -13.59
C LEU A 135 -10.38 3.47 -14.86
N ARG A 136 -10.25 4.19 -15.98
CA ARG A 136 -10.76 3.74 -17.28
C ARG A 136 -10.08 2.46 -17.75
N ALA A 137 -8.78 2.35 -17.53
CA ALA A 137 -8.04 1.13 -17.86
C ALA A 137 -8.51 -0.07 -17.01
N PHE A 138 -8.82 0.15 -15.73
CA PHE A 138 -9.36 -0.87 -14.84
C PHE A 138 -10.82 -1.22 -15.20
N HIS A 139 -11.72 -0.24 -15.23
CA HIS A 139 -13.16 -0.46 -15.44
C HIS A 139 -13.84 0.77 -16.07
N PRO A 140 -13.96 0.83 -17.41
CA PRO A 140 -14.44 2.02 -18.12
C PRO A 140 -15.82 2.52 -17.66
N ALA A 141 -16.78 1.61 -17.45
CA ALA A 141 -18.13 1.99 -17.07
C ALA A 141 -18.19 2.59 -15.65
N LEU A 142 -17.40 2.08 -14.72
CA LEU A 142 -17.33 2.64 -13.37
C LEU A 142 -16.59 3.98 -13.37
N ALA A 143 -15.53 4.13 -14.16
CA ALA A 143 -14.86 5.42 -14.33
C ALA A 143 -15.81 6.49 -14.88
N ALA A 144 -16.65 6.14 -15.87
CA ALA A 144 -17.66 7.05 -16.41
C ALA A 144 -18.75 7.44 -15.39
N ALA A 145 -18.99 6.62 -14.38
CA ALA A 145 -20.01 6.87 -13.34
C ALA A 145 -19.46 7.65 -12.13
N LEU A 146 -18.14 7.88 -12.05
CA LEU A 146 -17.52 8.67 -11.00
C LEU A 146 -17.44 10.14 -11.38
N ARG A 147 -17.44 11.00 -10.38
CA ARG A 147 -17.12 12.42 -10.54
C ARG A 147 -15.64 12.63 -10.27
N PHE A 148 -14.99 13.39 -11.13
CA PHE A 148 -13.60 13.77 -10.99
C PHE A 148 -13.47 15.24 -10.72
N ALA A 149 -12.45 15.62 -9.95
CA ALA A 149 -12.05 16.99 -9.68
C ALA A 149 -10.52 17.10 -9.69
N PRO A 150 -9.96 18.29 -9.92
CA PRO A 150 -8.53 18.50 -9.75
C PRO A 150 -8.08 17.99 -8.38
N ALA A 151 -6.91 17.35 -8.33
CA ALA A 151 -6.34 16.93 -7.06
C ALA A 151 -6.10 18.18 -6.20
N GLU A 152 -6.59 18.15 -4.98
CA GLU A 152 -6.33 19.23 -4.04
C GLU A 152 -4.81 19.38 -3.81
N PRO A 153 -4.28 20.58 -3.68
CA PRO A 153 -2.86 20.85 -3.49
C PRO A 153 -2.29 20.20 -2.20
#